data_1b716d426a77b68e8c753eddb09c48d9
#
_entry.id   1b716d426a77b68e8c753eddb09c48d9
#
_cell.length_a   1.000
_cell.length_b   1.000
_cell.length_c   1.000
_cell.angle_alpha   90.00
_cell.angle_beta   90.00
_cell.angle_gamma   90.00
#
_symmetry.space_group_name_H-M   'P 1'
#
loop_
_entity.id
_entity.type
_entity.pdbx_description
1 polymer ?
#
loop_
_entity_poly.entity_id
_entity_poly.type
_entity_poly.pdbx_seq_one_letter_code
_entity_poly.pdbx_strand_id
1 'polypeptide(L)'
;MDLEHNLTPAILSYVGIQYQYMAPQVFETGQFAYIQEHLRILSGFYGLLRPFDGVTPYRLEMQAKLPVGDCKNLYAFWGDKLARQLCAETGLLLNLASKEYSKAVLPHLPKSVRVLTCTFGEEKGGKIVEKGTLCKMARGEMVRWLAETDLTDPKDLPLFDRLGYTFSARHSSDDHYVYVKGGTDHASSRLQSP
;
A
#
# COMPACT_ATOMS: atom_id res chain seq x y z
N MET A 1 5.39 1.42 28.46
CA MET A 1 4.63 1.89 27.29
C MET A 1 3.17 1.86 27.70
N ASP A 2 2.51 3.00 27.71
CA ASP A 2 1.10 3.10 28.08
C ASP A 2 0.25 2.79 26.82
N LEU A 3 -0.41 1.64 26.81
CA LEU A 3 -1.23 1.18 25.69
C LEU A 3 -2.73 1.49 25.88
N GLU A 4 -3.10 2.17 26.96
CA GLU A 4 -4.49 2.45 27.30
C GLU A 4 -4.83 3.95 27.23
N HIS A 5 -3.81 4.81 27.34
CA HIS A 5 -3.98 6.26 27.34
C HIS A 5 -3.07 6.93 26.30
N ASN A 6 -3.41 8.17 25.91
CA ASN A 6 -2.65 8.98 24.95
C ASN A 6 -2.48 8.30 23.56
N LEU A 7 -3.52 7.59 23.12
CA LEU A 7 -3.53 6.98 21.80
C LEU A 7 -3.78 8.04 20.72
N THR A 8 -3.07 7.91 19.62
CA THR A 8 -3.30 8.70 18.40
C THR A 8 -3.73 7.76 17.28
N PRO A 9 -4.68 8.14 16.42
CA PRO A 9 -5.04 7.34 15.25
C PRO A 9 -3.80 6.98 14.41
N ALA A 10 -3.67 5.72 14.02
CA ALA A 10 -2.51 5.21 13.29
C ALA A 10 -2.20 6.06 12.05
N ILE A 11 -3.22 6.42 11.27
CA ILE A 11 -3.04 7.20 10.04
C ILE A 11 -2.40 8.58 10.27
N LEU A 12 -2.60 9.17 11.45
CA LEU A 12 -2.05 10.46 11.85
C LEU A 12 -0.74 10.34 12.63
N SER A 13 -0.39 9.13 13.10
CA SER A 13 0.79 8.87 13.94
C SER A 13 2.01 8.48 13.14
N TYR A 14 1.83 7.76 12.02
CA TYR A 14 2.94 7.35 11.20
C TYR A 14 3.52 8.52 10.41
N VAL A 15 4.84 8.65 10.48
CA VAL A 15 5.61 9.67 9.77
C VAL A 15 6.51 9.04 8.72
N GLY A 16 6.77 9.77 7.66
CA GLY A 16 7.64 9.33 6.57
C GLY A 16 7.08 9.74 5.21
N ILE A 17 7.89 9.59 4.17
CA ILE A 17 7.60 10.10 2.83
C ILE A 17 6.25 9.62 2.30
N GLN A 18 5.90 8.35 2.53
CA GLN A 18 4.61 7.79 2.08
C GLN A 18 3.43 8.51 2.72
N TYR A 19 3.49 8.78 4.05
CA TYR A 19 2.42 9.47 4.76
C TYR A 19 2.38 10.97 4.44
N GLN A 20 3.53 11.60 4.17
CA GLN A 20 3.58 12.98 3.70
C GLN A 20 2.85 13.17 2.36
N TYR A 21 3.00 12.22 1.43
CA TYR A 21 2.34 12.28 0.13
C TYR A 21 0.89 11.79 0.17
N MET A 22 0.55 10.90 1.09
CA MET A 22 -0.84 10.56 1.40
C MET A 22 -1.59 11.77 1.98
N ALA A 23 -0.89 12.58 2.78
CA ALA A 23 -1.38 13.82 3.40
C ALA A 23 -2.73 13.65 4.14
N PRO A 24 -2.88 12.69 5.06
CA PRO A 24 -4.17 12.43 5.71
C PRO A 24 -4.69 13.60 6.54
N GLN A 25 -3.83 14.55 6.93
CA GLN A 25 -4.23 15.75 7.67
C GLN A 25 -5.12 16.73 6.88
N VAL A 26 -5.23 16.57 5.57
CA VAL A 26 -6.09 17.39 4.71
C VAL A 26 -7.27 16.61 4.13
N PHE A 27 -7.52 15.40 4.61
CA PHE A 27 -8.65 14.59 4.17
C PHE A 27 -9.97 15.15 4.69
N GLU A 28 -10.99 15.07 3.86
CA GLU A 28 -12.37 15.34 4.20
C GLU A 28 -13.06 14.09 4.77
N THR A 29 -14.26 14.27 5.30
CA THR A 29 -15.04 13.20 5.96
C THR A 29 -15.21 11.96 5.05
N GLY A 30 -15.50 12.15 3.75
CA GLY A 30 -15.67 11.06 2.80
C GLY A 30 -14.37 10.26 2.59
N GLN A 31 -13.24 10.95 2.46
CA GLN A 31 -11.93 10.33 2.31
C GLN A 31 -11.50 9.57 3.56
N PHE A 32 -11.81 10.08 4.75
CA PHE A 32 -11.59 9.36 6.00
C PHE A 32 -12.45 8.09 6.08
N ALA A 33 -13.72 8.15 5.66
CA ALA A 33 -14.58 6.97 5.61
C ALA A 33 -14.01 5.91 4.63
N TYR A 34 -13.60 6.34 3.44
CA TYR A 34 -12.98 5.48 2.43
C TYR A 34 -11.75 4.76 2.98
N ILE A 35 -10.78 5.48 3.55
CA ILE A 35 -9.56 4.84 4.05
C ILE A 35 -9.82 3.94 5.25
N GLN A 36 -10.78 4.26 6.12
CA GLN A 36 -11.14 3.41 7.26
C GLN A 36 -11.67 2.05 6.79
N GLU A 37 -12.39 2.03 5.70
CA GLU A 37 -12.92 0.80 5.10
C GLU A 37 -11.83 0.04 4.34
N HIS A 38 -11.10 0.72 3.46
CA HIS A 38 -10.25 0.09 2.45
C HIS A 38 -8.77 0.01 2.81
N LEU A 39 -8.23 0.93 3.64
CA LEU A 39 -6.79 0.94 3.94
C LEU A 39 -6.48 0.03 5.14
N ARG A 40 -5.36 -0.70 5.01
CA ARG A 40 -4.72 -1.41 6.12
C ARG A 40 -3.26 -0.99 6.21
N ILE A 41 -2.77 -0.78 7.43
CA ILE A 41 -1.41 -0.35 7.72
C ILE A 41 -0.66 -1.50 8.36
N LEU A 42 0.45 -1.91 7.75
CA LEU A 42 1.32 -2.96 8.29
C LEU A 42 2.34 -2.37 9.25
N SER A 43 2.41 -2.93 10.45
CA SER A 43 3.30 -2.52 11.53
C SER A 43 4.12 -3.71 12.03
N GLY A 44 5.40 -3.50 12.28
CA GLY A 44 6.26 -4.51 12.91
C GLY A 44 5.82 -4.82 14.34
N PHE A 45 5.26 -3.83 15.06
CA PHE A 45 4.85 -3.93 16.44
C PHE A 45 3.37 -4.33 16.60
N TYR A 46 2.46 -3.63 15.94
CA TYR A 46 1.01 -3.84 16.08
C TYR A 46 0.43 -4.87 15.08
N GLY A 47 1.19 -5.25 14.06
CA GLY A 47 0.71 -6.15 13.01
C GLY A 47 -0.11 -5.44 11.95
N LEU A 48 -1.41 -5.70 11.87
CA LEU A 48 -2.33 -5.09 10.93
C LEU A 48 -3.21 -4.07 11.65
N LEU A 49 -3.20 -2.84 11.19
CA LEU A 49 -3.97 -1.73 11.74
C LEU A 49 -4.96 -1.16 10.71
N ARG A 50 -6.11 -0.73 11.21
CA ARG A 50 -7.00 0.20 10.51
C ARG A 50 -6.53 1.64 10.74
N PRO A 51 -6.89 2.59 9.87
CA PRO A 51 -6.46 3.99 10.00
C PRO A 51 -6.74 4.64 11.36
N PHE A 52 -7.87 4.34 11.98
CA PHE A 52 -8.25 4.94 13.26
C PHE A 52 -7.93 4.09 14.49
N ASP A 53 -7.23 2.97 14.32
CA ASP A 53 -6.72 2.22 15.48
C ASP A 53 -5.76 3.09 16.27
N GLY A 54 -5.91 3.09 17.59
CA GLY A 54 -5.08 3.87 18.49
C GLY A 54 -3.68 3.27 18.64
N VAL A 55 -2.66 4.10 18.45
CA VAL A 55 -1.27 3.68 18.60
C VAL A 55 -0.51 4.65 19.51
N THR A 56 0.53 4.14 20.16
CA THR A 56 1.55 4.93 20.86
C THR A 56 2.84 4.98 20.04
N PRO A 57 3.70 6.01 20.20
CA PRO A 57 4.97 6.10 19.51
C PRO A 57 5.85 4.88 19.76
N TYR A 58 6.37 4.29 18.70
CA TYR A 58 7.34 3.19 18.74
C TYR A 58 8.28 3.27 17.53
N ARG A 59 9.37 2.51 17.57
CA ARG A 59 10.26 2.32 16.43
C ARG A 59 10.63 0.84 16.32
N LEU A 60 9.97 0.13 15.40
CA LEU A 60 10.25 -1.26 15.10
C LEU A 60 9.92 -1.54 13.64
N GLU A 61 10.94 -1.82 12.85
CA GLU A 61 10.83 -2.20 11.45
C GLU A 61 10.56 -3.72 11.33
N MET A 62 9.79 -4.14 10.33
CA MET A 62 9.43 -5.56 10.14
C MET A 62 10.66 -6.46 9.95
N GLN A 63 11.73 -5.93 9.32
CA GLN A 63 12.98 -6.65 9.09
C GLN A 63 13.97 -6.59 10.26
N ALA A 64 13.59 -5.99 11.41
CA ALA A 64 14.46 -5.94 12.57
C ALA A 64 14.94 -7.33 12.96
N LYS A 65 16.24 -7.44 13.25
CA LYS A 65 16.87 -8.69 13.75
C LYS A 65 16.59 -8.85 15.24
N LEU A 66 15.31 -8.99 15.58
CA LEU A 66 14.80 -9.09 16.94
C LEU A 66 14.16 -10.47 17.15
N PRO A 67 14.73 -11.34 17.99
CA PRO A 67 14.04 -12.53 18.45
C PRO A 67 12.86 -12.13 19.37
N VAL A 68 11.73 -12.83 19.24
CA VAL A 68 10.53 -12.63 20.07
C VAL A 68 10.03 -13.99 20.54
N GLY A 69 10.16 -14.27 21.82
CA GLY A 69 9.94 -15.62 22.36
C GLY A 69 10.84 -16.63 21.64
N ASP A 70 10.27 -17.72 21.18
CA ASP A 70 10.98 -18.77 20.42
C ASP A 70 11.17 -18.43 18.92
N CYS A 71 10.68 -17.26 18.48
CA CYS A 71 10.76 -16.85 17.08
C CYS A 71 12.05 -16.08 16.80
N LYS A 72 12.78 -16.46 15.76
CA LYS A 72 14.07 -15.86 15.39
C LYS A 72 13.99 -14.42 14.86
N ASN A 73 12.82 -13.95 14.46
CA ASN A 73 12.56 -12.60 13.93
C ASN A 73 11.06 -12.33 13.86
N LEU A 74 10.68 -11.11 13.49
CA LEU A 74 9.28 -10.68 13.38
C LEU A 74 8.49 -11.42 12.29
N TYR A 75 9.12 -11.83 11.18
CA TYR A 75 8.43 -12.64 10.17
C TYR A 75 7.97 -13.99 10.72
N ALA A 76 8.84 -14.64 11.51
CA ALA A 76 8.49 -15.89 12.19
C ALA A 76 7.45 -15.67 13.29
N PHE A 77 7.52 -14.56 14.03
CA PHE A 77 6.55 -14.19 15.07
C PHE A 77 5.14 -13.95 14.49
N TRP A 78 5.05 -13.17 13.41
CA TRP A 78 3.77 -12.88 12.76
C TRP A 78 3.25 -14.11 12.02
N GLY A 79 4.14 -14.89 11.37
CA GLY A 79 3.75 -16.09 10.62
C GLY A 79 2.62 -15.78 9.63
N ASP A 80 1.54 -16.55 9.71
CA ASP A 80 0.35 -16.40 8.87
C ASP A 80 -0.74 -15.49 9.46
N LYS A 81 -0.54 -14.94 10.67
CA LYS A 81 -1.58 -14.19 11.40
C LYS A 81 -2.11 -12.99 10.61
N LEU A 82 -1.19 -12.22 9.98
CA LEU A 82 -1.55 -11.03 9.20
C LEU A 82 -2.34 -11.41 7.94
N ALA A 83 -1.92 -12.47 7.26
CA ALA A 83 -2.61 -12.97 6.07
C ALA A 83 -4.01 -13.48 6.43
N ARG A 84 -4.15 -14.26 7.51
CA ARG A 84 -5.46 -14.75 7.98
C ARG A 84 -6.43 -13.63 8.29
N GLN A 85 -5.95 -12.55 8.95
CA GLN A 85 -6.78 -11.39 9.26
C GLN A 85 -7.26 -10.70 7.97
N LEU A 86 -6.35 -10.46 7.00
CA LEU A 86 -6.70 -9.85 5.71
C LEU A 86 -7.68 -10.70 4.91
N CYS A 87 -7.47 -12.03 4.85
CA CYS A 87 -8.37 -12.95 4.13
C CYS A 87 -9.78 -13.00 4.72
N ALA A 88 -9.94 -12.74 6.02
CA ALA A 88 -11.25 -12.68 6.65
C ALA A 88 -12.03 -11.39 6.26
N GLU A 89 -11.31 -10.36 5.80
CA GLU A 89 -11.92 -9.07 5.46
C GLU A 89 -12.18 -8.91 3.95
N THR A 90 -11.36 -9.54 3.07
CA THR A 90 -11.47 -9.33 1.62
C THR A 90 -10.89 -10.49 0.80
N GLY A 91 -11.44 -10.67 -0.41
CA GLY A 91 -10.90 -11.54 -1.45
C GLY A 91 -9.98 -10.83 -2.46
N LEU A 92 -9.80 -9.50 -2.34
CA LEU A 92 -8.98 -8.70 -3.24
C LEU A 92 -8.08 -7.74 -2.44
N LEU A 93 -6.78 -7.81 -2.68
CA LEU A 93 -5.77 -6.94 -2.06
C LEU A 93 -5.05 -6.11 -3.10
N LEU A 94 -5.05 -4.78 -2.93
CA LEU A 94 -4.14 -3.89 -3.63
C LEU A 94 -2.86 -3.73 -2.79
N ASN A 95 -1.76 -4.30 -3.28
CA ASN A 95 -0.48 -4.26 -2.58
C ASN A 95 0.30 -2.99 -2.94
N LEU A 96 0.30 -2.03 -2.03
CA LEU A 96 1.11 -0.80 -2.05
C LEU A 96 2.22 -0.84 -0.99
N ALA A 97 2.36 -1.95 -0.26
CA ALA A 97 3.40 -2.11 0.74
C ALA A 97 4.80 -2.26 0.12
N SER A 98 5.83 -1.91 0.88
CA SER A 98 7.20 -2.22 0.47
C SER A 98 7.47 -3.73 0.50
N LYS A 99 8.52 -4.19 -0.20
CA LYS A 99 8.94 -5.60 -0.18
C LYS A 99 9.19 -6.14 1.23
N GLU A 100 9.66 -5.27 2.13
CA GLU A 100 9.86 -5.60 3.54
C GLU A 100 8.55 -6.02 4.22
N TYR A 101 7.49 -5.22 4.09
CA TYR A 101 6.21 -5.47 4.74
C TYR A 101 5.36 -6.50 3.98
N SER A 102 5.33 -6.45 2.66
CA SER A 102 4.57 -7.44 1.86
C SER A 102 5.07 -8.87 2.05
N LYS A 103 6.37 -9.06 2.34
CA LYS A 103 6.95 -10.36 2.67
C LYS A 103 6.35 -11.01 3.93
N ALA A 104 5.79 -10.22 4.85
CA ALA A 104 5.12 -10.75 6.04
C ALA A 104 3.69 -11.25 5.76
N VAL A 105 3.14 -10.95 4.58
CA VAL A 105 1.75 -11.24 4.21
C VAL A 105 1.65 -12.17 3.00
N LEU A 106 2.20 -11.76 1.87
CA LEU A 106 1.97 -12.40 0.57
C LEU A 106 2.26 -13.91 0.53
N PRO A 107 3.36 -14.44 1.14
CA PRO A 107 3.65 -15.86 1.12
C PRO A 107 2.62 -16.73 1.86
N HIS A 108 1.78 -16.13 2.70
CA HIS A 108 0.83 -16.82 3.55
C HIS A 108 -0.62 -16.68 3.04
N LEU A 109 -0.85 -15.95 1.94
CA LEU A 109 -2.19 -15.78 1.37
C LEU A 109 -2.64 -17.04 0.63
N PRO A 110 -3.89 -17.47 0.79
CA PRO A 110 -4.46 -18.55 -0.01
C PRO A 110 -4.65 -18.09 -1.47
N LYS A 111 -4.63 -19.06 -2.40
CA LYS A 111 -4.83 -18.79 -3.84
C LYS A 111 -6.21 -18.17 -4.18
N SER A 112 -7.17 -18.27 -3.29
CA SER A 112 -8.50 -17.66 -3.44
C SER A 112 -8.49 -16.14 -3.29
N VAL A 113 -7.45 -15.56 -2.67
CA VAL A 113 -7.29 -14.11 -2.55
C VAL A 113 -6.52 -13.59 -3.75
N ARG A 114 -7.15 -12.72 -4.52
CA ARG A 114 -6.49 -12.02 -5.61
C ARG A 114 -5.61 -10.89 -5.05
N VAL A 115 -4.36 -10.85 -5.49
CA VAL A 115 -3.43 -9.76 -5.13
C VAL A 115 -3.08 -8.99 -6.39
N LEU A 116 -3.30 -7.69 -6.38
CA LEU A 116 -2.86 -6.77 -7.41
C LEU A 116 -1.73 -5.92 -6.84
N THR A 117 -0.52 -6.06 -7.36
CA THR A 117 0.66 -5.30 -6.92
C THR A 117 0.91 -4.11 -7.83
N CYS A 118 1.11 -2.92 -7.27
CA CYS A 118 1.52 -1.73 -8.00
C CYS A 118 3.02 -1.47 -7.86
N THR A 119 3.69 -1.31 -8.99
CA THR A 119 5.09 -0.89 -9.08
C THR A 119 5.19 0.48 -9.73
N PHE A 120 6.02 1.35 -9.12
CA PHE A 120 6.28 2.71 -9.61
C PHE A 120 7.76 2.84 -9.94
N GLY A 121 8.10 3.12 -11.21
CA GLY A 121 9.48 3.16 -11.63
C GLY A 121 9.74 4.05 -12.84
N GLU A 122 10.99 4.10 -13.25
CA GLU A 122 11.45 4.72 -14.50
C GLU A 122 11.89 3.62 -15.45
N GLU A 123 11.58 3.75 -16.75
CA GLU A 123 12.09 2.83 -17.74
C GLU A 123 13.56 3.16 -18.06
N LYS A 124 14.44 2.17 -17.92
CA LYS A 124 15.86 2.27 -18.26
C LYS A 124 16.30 0.99 -18.99
N GLY A 125 16.64 1.15 -20.26
CA GLY A 125 17.09 0.03 -21.07
C GLY A 125 16.08 -1.12 -21.15
N GLY A 126 14.79 -0.79 -21.28
CA GLY A 126 13.69 -1.78 -21.35
C GLY A 126 13.31 -2.44 -20.03
N LYS A 127 13.88 -2.00 -18.92
CA LYS A 127 13.57 -2.49 -17.56
C LYS A 127 12.99 -1.37 -16.69
N ILE A 128 12.09 -1.74 -15.80
CA ILE A 128 11.54 -0.82 -14.80
C ILE A 128 12.47 -0.79 -13.57
N VAL A 129 12.94 0.40 -13.24
CA VAL A 129 13.83 0.65 -12.11
C VAL A 129 13.09 1.47 -11.07
N GLU A 130 12.86 0.89 -9.90
CA GLU A 130 12.28 1.56 -8.74
C GLU A 130 13.34 2.42 -8.03
N LYS A 131 13.02 3.67 -7.73
CA LYS A 131 13.80 4.55 -6.83
C LYS A 131 13.09 4.67 -5.50
N GLY A 132 13.70 4.20 -4.41
CA GLY A 132 13.06 4.02 -3.12
C GLY A 132 12.26 5.22 -2.60
N THR A 133 12.80 6.44 -2.71
CA THR A 133 12.09 7.67 -2.32
C THR A 133 10.88 7.93 -3.21
N LEU A 134 11.05 7.86 -4.53
CA LEU A 134 9.97 8.10 -5.50
C LEU A 134 8.85 7.07 -5.39
N CYS A 135 9.19 5.81 -5.12
CA CYS A 135 8.18 4.76 -4.88
C CYS A 135 7.35 5.04 -3.63
N LYS A 136 7.99 5.53 -2.55
CA LYS A 136 7.26 5.89 -1.32
C LYS A 136 6.31 7.06 -1.57
N MET A 137 6.75 8.08 -2.31
CA MET A 137 5.91 9.21 -2.73
C MET A 137 4.69 8.71 -3.52
N ALA A 138 4.93 7.92 -4.55
CA ALA A 138 3.87 7.42 -5.43
C ALA A 138 2.86 6.51 -4.72
N ARG A 139 3.31 5.66 -3.79
CA ARG A 139 2.41 4.81 -2.98
C ARG A 139 1.51 5.64 -2.07
N GLY A 140 2.05 6.70 -1.45
CA GLY A 140 1.25 7.63 -0.64
C GLY A 140 0.23 8.38 -1.48
N GLU A 141 0.67 8.92 -2.62
CA GLU A 141 -0.20 9.63 -3.56
C GLU A 141 -1.28 8.72 -4.16
N MET A 142 -0.98 7.44 -4.42
CA MET A 142 -1.97 6.47 -4.88
C MET A 142 -3.09 6.28 -3.84
N VAL A 143 -2.75 6.12 -2.55
CA VAL A 143 -3.77 6.01 -1.48
C VAL A 143 -4.62 7.28 -1.42
N ARG A 144 -3.99 8.44 -1.52
CA ARG A 144 -4.70 9.73 -1.54
C ARG A 144 -5.65 9.82 -2.73
N TRP A 145 -5.17 9.51 -3.93
CA TRP A 145 -5.98 9.53 -5.16
C TRP A 145 -7.17 8.58 -5.09
N LEU A 146 -6.97 7.37 -4.56
CA LEU A 146 -8.04 6.39 -4.35
C LEU A 146 -9.14 6.96 -3.43
N ALA A 147 -8.73 7.61 -2.34
CA ALA A 147 -9.68 8.23 -1.39
C ALA A 147 -10.37 9.46 -1.98
N GLU A 148 -9.69 10.27 -2.80
CA GLU A 148 -10.25 11.46 -3.46
C GLU A 148 -11.26 11.09 -4.56
N THR A 149 -11.07 9.94 -5.21
CA THR A 149 -11.92 9.48 -6.32
C THR A 149 -12.98 8.48 -5.89
N ASP A 150 -12.98 8.05 -4.62
CA ASP A 150 -13.85 6.99 -4.07
C ASP A 150 -13.81 5.71 -4.91
N LEU A 151 -12.58 5.35 -5.38
CA LEU A 151 -12.39 4.28 -6.34
C LEU A 151 -12.55 2.91 -5.69
N THR A 152 -13.49 2.12 -6.20
CA THR A 152 -13.78 0.76 -5.72
C THR A 152 -13.55 -0.34 -6.78
N ASP A 153 -13.62 -0.01 -8.09
CA ASP A 153 -13.31 -0.97 -9.16
C ASP A 153 -11.80 -0.92 -9.51
N PRO A 154 -11.05 -2.01 -9.31
CA PRO A 154 -9.63 -2.06 -9.66
C PRO A 154 -9.34 -1.88 -11.16
N LYS A 155 -10.35 -1.98 -12.03
CA LYS A 155 -10.19 -1.70 -13.48
C LYS A 155 -9.89 -0.23 -13.76
N ASP A 156 -10.23 0.67 -12.84
CA ASP A 156 -10.00 2.11 -12.98
C ASP A 156 -8.62 2.53 -12.44
N LEU A 157 -7.87 1.64 -11.79
CA LEU A 157 -6.50 1.91 -11.35
C LEU A 157 -5.57 2.43 -12.47
N PRO A 158 -5.68 1.98 -13.73
CA PRO A 158 -4.90 2.55 -14.84
C PRO A 158 -5.10 4.06 -15.09
N LEU A 159 -6.14 4.67 -14.53
CA LEU A 159 -6.40 6.11 -14.63
C LEU A 159 -5.50 6.96 -13.71
N PHE A 160 -4.74 6.34 -12.81
CA PHE A 160 -3.79 7.07 -11.96
C PHE A 160 -2.72 7.77 -12.79
N ASP A 161 -2.61 9.09 -12.64
CA ASP A 161 -1.72 9.98 -13.43
C ASP A 161 -0.95 11.00 -12.58
N ARG A 162 -0.77 10.71 -11.27
CA ARG A 162 -0.15 11.65 -10.33
C ARG A 162 1.38 11.56 -10.32
N LEU A 163 2.03 12.65 -9.92
CA LEU A 163 3.49 12.78 -9.81
C LEU A 163 4.26 12.47 -11.11
N GLY A 164 3.60 12.57 -12.26
CA GLY A 164 4.16 12.25 -13.57
C GLY A 164 4.30 10.75 -13.83
N TYR A 165 3.59 9.92 -13.08
CA TYR A 165 3.44 8.50 -13.36
C TYR A 165 2.22 8.25 -14.23
N THR A 166 2.35 7.34 -15.20
CA THR A 166 1.25 6.83 -16.02
C THR A 166 1.29 5.31 -16.08
N PHE A 167 0.12 4.70 -16.19
CA PHE A 167 0.01 3.25 -16.33
C PHE A 167 0.66 2.77 -17.63
N SER A 168 1.44 1.70 -17.56
CA SER A 168 2.07 1.07 -18.71
C SER A 168 1.53 -0.33 -18.93
N ALA A 169 0.64 -0.49 -19.90
CA ALA A 169 0.08 -1.79 -20.27
C ALA A 169 1.15 -2.77 -20.74
N ARG A 170 2.21 -2.26 -21.40
CA ARG A 170 3.34 -3.08 -21.90
C ARG A 170 4.11 -3.78 -20.77
N HIS A 171 4.19 -3.18 -19.58
CA HIS A 171 4.94 -3.70 -18.44
C HIS A 171 4.05 -4.33 -17.37
N SER A 172 2.73 -4.33 -17.58
CA SER A 172 1.73 -4.80 -16.62
C SER A 172 1.20 -6.19 -16.98
N SER A 173 0.64 -6.87 -16.00
CA SER A 173 -0.13 -8.11 -16.12
C SER A 173 -1.44 -8.00 -15.31
N ASP A 174 -2.24 -9.06 -15.27
CA ASP A 174 -3.54 -9.08 -14.55
C ASP A 174 -3.40 -8.90 -13.04
N ASP A 175 -2.24 -9.23 -12.47
CA ASP A 175 -1.93 -9.18 -11.04
C ASP A 175 -0.81 -8.18 -10.67
N HIS A 176 -0.25 -7.50 -11.67
CA HIS A 176 0.86 -6.58 -11.48
C HIS A 176 0.74 -5.35 -12.38
N TYR A 177 0.39 -4.21 -11.80
CA TYR A 177 0.28 -2.93 -12.50
C TYR A 177 1.55 -2.11 -12.34
N VAL A 178 2.07 -1.63 -13.47
CA VAL A 178 3.30 -0.86 -13.54
C VAL A 178 2.99 0.56 -13.99
N TYR A 179 3.45 1.51 -13.19
CA TYR A 179 3.36 2.94 -13.47
C TYR A 179 4.75 3.49 -13.77
N VAL A 180 4.89 4.10 -14.94
CA VAL A 180 6.19 4.59 -15.43
C VAL A 180 6.23 6.11 -15.35
N LYS A 181 7.27 6.64 -14.73
CA LYS A 181 7.49 8.08 -14.62
C LYS A 181 8.01 8.64 -15.94
N GLY A 182 7.31 9.67 -16.46
CA GLY A 182 7.64 10.27 -17.76
C GLY A 182 7.27 9.38 -18.96
N GLY A 183 6.47 8.34 -18.75
CA GLY A 183 5.93 7.51 -19.82
C GLY A 183 4.91 8.29 -20.68
N THR A 184 4.91 8.03 -22.00
CA THR A 184 4.00 8.65 -22.96
C THR A 184 2.83 7.73 -23.35
N ASP A 185 2.68 6.59 -22.69
CA ASP A 185 1.58 5.65 -22.93
C ASP A 185 0.26 6.25 -22.38
N HIS A 186 -0.31 7.20 -23.10
CA HIS A 186 -1.65 7.68 -22.83
C HIS A 186 -2.66 6.58 -23.16
N ALA A 187 -3.51 6.24 -22.22
CA ALA A 187 -4.71 5.41 -22.41
C ALA A 187 -5.78 6.06 -23.33
N SER A 188 -5.36 6.98 -24.20
CA SER A 188 -6.23 7.85 -25.05
C SER A 188 -6.82 7.17 -26.28
N SER A 189 -6.67 5.84 -26.47
CA SER A 189 -7.12 5.19 -27.72
C SER A 189 -8.42 4.37 -27.63
N ARG A 190 -9.21 4.48 -26.54
CA ARG A 190 -10.46 3.69 -26.44
C ARG A 190 -11.77 4.49 -26.40
N LEU A 191 -11.76 5.75 -26.80
CA LEU A 191 -12.99 6.55 -26.95
C LEU A 191 -13.12 7.14 -28.36
N GLN A 192 -12.86 6.36 -29.39
CA GLN A 192 -13.28 6.70 -30.75
C GLN A 192 -13.64 5.42 -31.52
N SER A 193 -14.89 5.06 -31.50
CA SER A 193 -15.55 4.35 -32.59
C SER A 193 -17.05 4.61 -32.51
N PRO A 194 -17.67 4.86 -33.66
CA PRO A 194 -18.96 5.55 -33.86
C PRO A 194 -20.17 4.74 -33.44
#